data_117de5a87378ad95f59a76dfbbfe048a
#
_entry.id   117de5a87378ad95f59a76dfbbfe048a
#
_cell.length_a   1.000
_cell.length_b   1.000
_cell.length_c   1.000
_cell.angle_alpha   90.00
_cell.angle_beta   90.00
_cell.angle_gamma   90.00
#
_symmetry.space_group_name_H-M   'P 1'
#
loop_
_entity.id
_entity.type
_entity.pdbx_description
1 polymer ?
#
loop_
_entity_poly.entity_id
_entity_poly.type
_entity_poly.pdbx_seq_one_letter_code
_entity_poly.pdbx_strand_id
1 'polypeptide(L)'
;MARSHEIGSRSPGIRSDRRTDPPDGGALKLVRMADSSFDIVSKVDKMEADNAVNQAKKELDQRYDFKGVGASVEWSGDDLLLKASSEERVTAVLDVLQSKLIKRGISLKSLDAGKPFPSGKEFRIEAKLKNGIEQDVAKKISKIIRDEAPKSIKSQIQGDELRVSSKSRDDLQATIALLKGKDLDVDLQFVNFR
;
A
#
# COMPACT_ATOMS: atom_id res chain seq x y z
N MET A 1 11.89 1.45 103.16
CA MET A 1 11.79 0.00 103.36
C MET A 1 11.76 -0.63 101.97
N ALA A 2 12.88 -1.11 101.61
CA ALA A 2 13.26 -2.52 101.49
C ALA A 2 12.50 -3.21 100.34
N ARG A 3 13.03 -3.71 99.35
CA ARG A 3 14.07 -4.66 98.94
C ARG A 3 13.70 -5.09 97.49
N SER A 4 14.56 -4.95 96.56
CA SER A 4 15.56 -5.97 96.13
C SER A 4 14.97 -7.24 95.53
N HIS A 5 15.36 -7.55 94.36
CA HIS A 5 16.08 -8.68 93.79
C HIS A 5 15.59 -8.94 92.38
N GLU A 6 16.42 -8.75 91.42
CA GLU A 6 17.52 -9.57 90.95
C GLU A 6 17.13 -10.70 89.94
N ILE A 7 17.72 -10.62 88.86
CA ILE A 7 18.44 -11.64 88.10
C ILE A 7 17.67 -12.58 87.16
N GLY A 8 18.14 -12.59 85.93
CA GLY A 8 17.94 -13.72 85.05
C GLY A 8 18.07 -13.32 83.56
N SER A 9 19.15 -12.90 83.18
CA SER A 9 20.14 -13.52 82.26
C SER A 9 19.60 -14.72 81.48
N ARG A 10 19.48 -14.57 80.14
CA ARG A 10 20.05 -15.45 79.12
C ARG A 10 19.48 -15.13 77.77
N SER A 11 20.30 -14.51 76.92
CA SER A 11 20.34 -14.80 75.51
C SER A 11 20.86 -16.26 75.37
N PRO A 12 20.61 -16.99 74.35
CA PRO A 12 20.83 -16.64 72.94
C PRO A 12 19.82 -17.30 71.99
N GLY A 13 19.80 -16.86 70.81
CA GLY A 13 19.09 -17.53 69.74
C GLY A 13 19.07 -16.76 68.45
N ILE A 14 20.25 -16.40 68.01
CA ILE A 14 20.46 -16.04 66.65
C ILE A 14 20.08 -17.25 65.77
N ARG A 15 18.97 -17.11 65.09
CA ARG A 15 18.78 -17.82 63.82
C ARG A 15 18.45 -16.78 62.78
N SER A 16 19.51 -16.40 62.13
CA SER A 16 19.50 -15.79 60.82
C SER A 16 18.86 -16.77 59.83
N ASP A 17 17.59 -16.66 59.63
CA ASP A 17 16.96 -17.17 58.44
C ASP A 17 17.26 -16.17 57.31
N ARG A 18 18.45 -16.29 56.78
CA ARG A 18 18.75 -15.75 55.45
C ARG A 18 17.91 -16.55 54.46
N ARG A 19 16.70 -16.14 54.22
CA ARG A 19 16.05 -16.39 52.95
C ARG A 19 16.88 -15.66 51.93
N THR A 20 17.78 -16.40 51.36
CA THR A 20 18.36 -16.05 50.06
C THR A 20 17.20 -15.98 49.11
N ASP A 21 16.75 -14.78 48.84
CA ASP A 21 15.95 -14.52 47.64
C ASP A 21 16.74 -15.11 46.47
N PRO A 22 16.09 -15.93 45.64
CA PRO A 22 16.74 -16.38 44.45
C PRO A 22 17.15 -15.14 43.63
N PRO A 23 18.33 -15.14 42.99
CA PRO A 23 18.72 -14.03 42.18
C PRO A 23 17.62 -13.80 41.16
N ASP A 24 17.15 -12.58 41.17
CA ASP A 24 16.25 -12.02 40.20
C ASP A 24 16.62 -12.64 38.85
N GLY A 25 15.82 -13.65 38.48
CA GLY A 25 15.94 -14.23 37.15
C GLY A 25 15.70 -13.09 36.21
N GLY A 26 16.78 -12.51 35.74
CA GLY A 26 16.74 -11.56 34.64
C GLY A 26 15.83 -12.18 33.61
N ALA A 27 14.58 -11.74 33.61
CA ALA A 27 13.72 -11.94 32.48
C ALA A 27 14.54 -11.43 31.31
N LEU A 28 15.17 -12.36 30.61
CA LEU A 28 15.62 -12.14 29.26
C LEU A 28 14.42 -11.53 28.59
N LYS A 29 14.38 -10.20 28.58
CA LYS A 29 13.59 -9.48 27.60
C LYS A 29 14.00 -10.12 26.29
N LEU A 30 13.22 -11.11 25.88
CA LEU A 30 13.15 -11.49 24.49
C LEU A 30 12.91 -10.16 23.79
N VAL A 31 13.99 -9.53 23.34
CA VAL A 31 13.92 -8.50 22.35
C VAL A 31 13.16 -9.19 21.23
N ARG A 32 11.84 -9.01 21.20
CA ARG A 32 11.06 -9.31 20.02
C ARG A 32 11.78 -8.53 18.95
N MET A 33 12.58 -9.24 18.16
CA MET A 33 13.08 -8.68 16.92
C MET A 33 11.81 -8.19 16.22
N ALA A 34 11.69 -6.88 16.14
CA ALA A 34 10.52 -6.29 15.50
C ALA A 34 10.45 -6.92 14.11
N ASP A 35 9.34 -7.60 13.83
CA ASP A 35 9.16 -8.20 12.52
C ASP A 35 9.33 -7.08 11.50
N SER A 36 10.26 -7.23 10.59
CA SER A 36 10.39 -6.31 9.46
C SER A 36 9.12 -6.39 8.62
N SER A 37 8.67 -5.28 8.10
CA SER A 37 7.44 -5.22 7.33
C SER A 37 7.51 -4.18 6.21
N PHE A 38 6.64 -4.34 5.23
CA PHE A 38 6.33 -3.32 4.25
C PHE A 38 4.83 -3.37 3.91
N ASP A 39 4.35 -2.29 3.35
CA ASP A 39 2.97 -2.22 2.88
C ASP A 39 2.95 -2.26 1.35
N ILE A 40 2.04 -3.04 0.78
CA ILE A 40 1.73 -3.08 -0.65
C ILE A 40 0.54 -2.17 -0.87
N VAL A 41 0.71 -1.17 -1.69
CA VAL A 41 -0.32 -0.19 -2.02
C VAL A 41 -0.43 -0.04 -3.53
N SER A 42 -1.54 0.52 -3.99
CA SER A 42 -1.72 1.00 -5.37
C SER A 42 -2.30 2.40 -5.29
N LYS A 43 -1.44 3.40 -5.31
CA LYS A 43 -1.86 4.80 -5.17
C LYS A 43 -1.56 5.58 -6.43
N VAL A 44 -2.54 6.35 -6.87
CA VAL A 44 -2.40 7.33 -7.95
C VAL A 44 -2.26 8.71 -7.32
N ASP A 45 -1.18 9.41 -7.66
CA ASP A 45 -1.01 10.80 -7.26
C ASP A 45 -1.98 11.67 -8.08
N LYS A 46 -2.95 12.27 -7.39
CA LYS A 46 -3.98 13.11 -8.01
C LYS A 46 -3.38 14.34 -8.68
N MET A 47 -2.33 14.94 -8.11
CA MET A 47 -1.66 16.10 -8.71
C MET A 47 -0.97 15.73 -10.03
N GLU A 48 -0.31 14.57 -10.07
CA GLU A 48 0.31 14.10 -11.31
C GLU A 48 -0.73 13.68 -12.35
N ALA A 49 -1.87 13.14 -11.93
CA ALA A 49 -3.00 12.87 -12.81
C ALA A 49 -3.58 14.18 -13.39
N ASP A 50 -3.77 15.21 -12.58
CA ASP A 50 -4.20 16.54 -13.03
C ASP A 50 -3.21 17.15 -14.04
N ASN A 51 -1.92 17.04 -13.77
CA ASN A 51 -0.87 17.49 -14.67
C ASN A 51 -0.91 16.74 -16.01
N ALA A 52 -1.13 15.42 -15.98
CA ALA A 52 -1.27 14.62 -17.19
C ALA A 52 -2.48 15.04 -18.03
N VAL A 53 -3.63 15.23 -17.39
CA VAL A 53 -4.87 15.71 -18.03
C VAL A 53 -4.66 17.08 -18.66
N ASN A 54 -4.06 18.03 -17.93
CA ASN A 54 -3.79 19.36 -18.46
C ASN A 54 -2.81 19.36 -19.64
N GLN A 55 -1.82 18.46 -19.63
CA GLN A 55 -0.92 18.28 -20.76
C GLN A 55 -1.61 17.62 -21.95
N ALA A 56 -2.50 16.66 -21.71
CA ALA A 56 -3.31 16.07 -22.76
C ALA A 56 -4.21 17.14 -23.42
N LYS A 57 -4.90 17.98 -22.65
CA LYS A 57 -5.68 19.12 -23.18
C LYS A 57 -4.85 20.01 -24.10
N LYS A 58 -3.69 20.45 -23.64
CA LYS A 58 -2.80 21.30 -24.43
C LYS A 58 -2.37 20.63 -25.73
N GLU A 59 -2.06 19.33 -25.70
CA GLU A 59 -1.70 18.60 -26.91
C GLU A 59 -2.86 18.49 -27.90
N LEU A 60 -4.07 18.19 -27.41
CA LEU A 60 -5.28 18.14 -28.24
C LEU A 60 -5.54 19.47 -28.93
N ASP A 61 -5.35 20.60 -28.20
CA ASP A 61 -5.53 21.94 -28.76
C ASP A 61 -4.48 22.28 -29.84
N GLN A 62 -3.27 21.77 -29.72
CA GLN A 62 -2.16 22.07 -30.61
C GLN A 62 -2.12 21.16 -31.84
N ARG A 63 -2.58 19.92 -31.71
CA ARG A 63 -2.53 18.96 -32.82
C ARG A 63 -3.56 19.26 -33.91
N TYR A 64 -3.09 19.33 -35.14
CA TYR A 64 -3.92 19.63 -36.32
C TYR A 64 -5.03 18.59 -36.52
N ASP A 65 -4.75 17.31 -36.25
CA ASP A 65 -5.68 16.18 -36.44
C ASP A 65 -6.86 16.20 -35.44
N PHE A 66 -6.77 16.99 -34.37
CA PHE A 66 -7.86 17.19 -33.42
C PHE A 66 -8.61 18.52 -33.58
N LYS A 67 -8.20 19.37 -34.49
CA LYS A 67 -8.90 20.61 -34.77
C LYS A 67 -10.28 20.37 -35.38
N GLY A 68 -11.32 20.97 -34.81
CA GLY A 68 -12.67 20.89 -35.34
C GLY A 68 -13.40 19.55 -35.11
N VAL A 69 -12.80 18.61 -34.38
CA VAL A 69 -13.41 17.30 -34.09
C VAL A 69 -13.99 17.21 -32.67
N GLY A 70 -14.06 18.33 -31.96
CA GLY A 70 -14.61 18.38 -30.59
C GLY A 70 -13.84 17.49 -29.58
N ALA A 71 -12.55 17.26 -29.84
CA ALA A 71 -11.73 16.44 -28.96
C ALA A 71 -11.51 17.14 -27.63
N SER A 72 -11.86 16.47 -26.54
CA SER A 72 -11.65 16.99 -25.18
C SER A 72 -11.42 15.86 -24.19
N VAL A 73 -10.73 16.19 -23.11
CA VAL A 73 -10.55 15.35 -21.92
C VAL A 73 -10.82 16.19 -20.68
N GLU A 74 -11.73 15.76 -19.84
CA GLU A 74 -12.18 16.54 -18.68
C GLU A 74 -12.40 15.63 -17.47
N TRP A 75 -12.25 16.19 -16.28
CA TRP A 75 -12.72 15.55 -15.08
C TRP A 75 -14.25 15.63 -14.96
N SER A 76 -14.86 14.51 -14.65
CA SER A 76 -16.28 14.41 -14.30
C SER A 76 -16.40 13.80 -12.91
N GLY A 77 -16.27 14.62 -11.88
CA GLY A 77 -16.08 14.14 -10.50
C GLY A 77 -14.69 13.55 -10.32
N ASP A 78 -14.63 12.27 -9.95
CA ASP A 78 -13.37 11.51 -9.83
C ASP A 78 -13.05 10.68 -11.10
N ASP A 79 -13.92 10.70 -12.08
CA ASP A 79 -13.76 10.02 -13.36
C ASP A 79 -13.29 10.99 -14.45
N LEU A 80 -12.73 10.45 -15.51
CA LEU A 80 -12.30 11.18 -16.69
C LEU A 80 -13.31 10.97 -17.83
N LEU A 81 -13.75 12.05 -18.44
CA LEU A 81 -14.63 12.02 -19.60
C LEU A 81 -13.87 12.51 -20.84
N LEU A 82 -13.75 11.63 -21.82
CA LEU A 82 -13.16 11.91 -23.12
C LEU A 82 -14.28 12.04 -24.15
N LYS A 83 -14.15 13.00 -25.05
CA LYS A 83 -15.15 13.29 -26.10
C LYS A 83 -14.45 13.53 -27.43
N ALA A 84 -15.07 13.13 -28.52
CA ALA A 84 -14.70 13.50 -29.87
C ALA A 84 -15.86 13.23 -30.85
N SER A 85 -15.73 13.68 -32.10
CA SER A 85 -16.76 13.53 -33.13
C SER A 85 -16.97 12.12 -33.66
N SER A 86 -16.01 11.20 -33.44
CA SER A 86 -16.09 9.81 -33.87
C SER A 86 -15.41 8.87 -32.89
N GLU A 87 -15.72 7.58 -33.01
CA GLU A 87 -15.12 6.52 -32.19
C GLU A 87 -13.60 6.47 -32.32
N GLU A 88 -13.10 6.57 -33.56
CA GLU A 88 -11.65 6.58 -33.81
C GLU A 88 -10.98 7.79 -33.16
N ARG A 89 -11.62 8.95 -33.21
CA ARG A 89 -11.08 10.19 -32.65
C ARG A 89 -11.08 10.17 -31.12
N VAL A 90 -12.13 9.66 -30.48
CA VAL A 90 -12.13 9.56 -29.01
C VAL A 90 -11.14 8.52 -28.53
N THR A 91 -10.89 7.45 -29.29
CA THR A 91 -9.82 6.49 -29.00
C THR A 91 -8.44 7.16 -29.11
N ALA A 92 -8.21 7.98 -30.12
CA ALA A 92 -6.97 8.75 -30.24
C ALA A 92 -6.79 9.77 -29.07
N VAL A 93 -7.87 10.34 -28.55
CA VAL A 93 -7.84 11.19 -27.34
C VAL A 93 -7.37 10.35 -26.14
N LEU A 94 -7.87 9.13 -26.01
CA LEU A 94 -7.44 8.19 -24.96
C LEU A 94 -5.94 7.88 -25.07
N ASP A 95 -5.42 7.63 -26.27
CA ASP A 95 -3.98 7.36 -26.48
C ASP A 95 -3.12 8.54 -26.05
N VAL A 96 -3.55 9.77 -26.36
CA VAL A 96 -2.86 10.99 -25.89
C VAL A 96 -2.85 11.05 -24.36
N LEU A 97 -3.98 10.82 -23.73
CA LEU A 97 -4.09 10.80 -22.26
C LEU A 97 -3.17 9.73 -21.63
N GLN A 98 -3.20 8.52 -22.15
CA GLN A 98 -2.35 7.41 -21.70
C GLN A 98 -0.86 7.76 -21.79
N SER A 99 -0.44 8.36 -22.90
CA SER A 99 0.94 8.82 -23.07
C SER A 99 1.35 9.85 -22.03
N LYS A 100 0.44 10.75 -21.62
CA LYS A 100 0.72 11.75 -20.58
C LYS A 100 0.75 11.14 -19.18
N LEU A 101 -0.14 10.19 -18.89
CA LEU A 101 -0.14 9.46 -17.62
C LEU A 101 1.20 8.70 -17.45
N ILE A 102 1.67 7.99 -18.47
CA ILE A 102 2.97 7.29 -18.42
C ILE A 102 4.12 8.27 -18.16
N LYS A 103 4.14 9.42 -18.86
CA LYS A 103 5.18 10.44 -18.67
C LYS A 103 5.18 11.04 -17.25
N ARG A 104 4.04 10.97 -16.55
CA ARG A 104 3.90 11.40 -15.16
C ARG A 104 4.08 10.28 -14.15
N GLY A 105 4.53 9.10 -14.59
CA GLY A 105 4.78 7.96 -13.73
C GLY A 105 3.53 7.23 -13.25
N ILE A 106 2.38 7.49 -13.86
CA ILE A 106 1.13 6.79 -13.56
C ILE A 106 1.02 5.58 -14.47
N SER A 107 0.89 4.41 -13.86
CA SER A 107 0.74 3.15 -14.58
C SER A 107 -0.61 3.07 -15.29
N LEU A 108 -0.63 2.56 -16.53
CA LEU A 108 -1.89 2.32 -17.24
C LEU A 108 -2.76 1.23 -16.60
N LYS A 109 -2.21 0.40 -15.72
CA LYS A 109 -2.97 -0.56 -14.90
C LYS A 109 -3.90 0.15 -13.91
N SER A 110 -3.59 1.38 -13.55
CA SER A 110 -4.46 2.22 -12.72
C SER A 110 -5.54 2.94 -13.51
N LEU A 111 -5.50 2.89 -14.85
CA LEU A 111 -6.52 3.50 -15.71
C LEU A 111 -7.48 2.44 -16.21
N ASP A 112 -8.72 2.54 -15.80
CA ASP A 112 -9.83 1.71 -16.30
C ASP A 112 -10.64 2.53 -17.31
N ALA A 113 -10.33 2.38 -18.57
CA ALA A 113 -11.03 3.05 -19.66
C ALA A 113 -12.16 2.17 -20.18
N GLY A 114 -13.36 2.72 -20.19
CA GLY A 114 -14.54 2.09 -20.79
C GLY A 114 -14.44 2.02 -22.32
N LYS A 115 -15.45 1.40 -22.92
CA LYS A 115 -15.56 1.38 -24.38
C LYS A 115 -16.15 2.70 -24.89
N PRO A 116 -15.78 3.11 -26.11
CA PRO A 116 -16.43 4.24 -26.76
C PRO A 116 -17.95 3.99 -26.91
N PHE A 117 -18.73 4.99 -26.59
CA PHE A 117 -20.17 4.94 -26.79
C PHE A 117 -20.69 6.24 -27.42
N PRO A 118 -21.73 6.17 -28.26
CA PRO A 118 -22.31 7.34 -28.87
C PRO A 118 -23.13 8.15 -27.86
N SER A 119 -22.99 9.48 -27.88
CA SER A 119 -23.77 10.41 -27.05
C SER A 119 -24.16 11.64 -27.87
N GLY A 120 -25.33 11.60 -28.48
CA GLY A 120 -25.79 12.62 -29.42
C GLY A 120 -24.96 12.63 -30.70
N LYS A 121 -24.27 13.71 -30.99
CA LYS A 121 -23.38 13.86 -32.15
C LYS A 121 -21.90 13.54 -31.86
N GLU A 122 -21.61 13.06 -30.67
CA GLU A 122 -20.27 12.81 -30.16
C GLU A 122 -20.12 11.35 -29.75
N PHE A 123 -18.88 10.88 -29.69
CA PHE A 123 -18.50 9.66 -29.00
C PHE A 123 -17.79 10.02 -27.72
N ARG A 124 -18.03 9.22 -26.69
CA ARG A 124 -17.49 9.42 -25.34
C ARG A 124 -16.83 8.15 -24.84
N ILE A 125 -15.78 8.34 -24.03
CA ILE A 125 -15.17 7.30 -23.20
C ILE A 125 -15.18 7.82 -21.78
N GLU A 126 -15.72 7.02 -20.88
CA GLU A 126 -15.56 7.21 -19.45
C GLU A 126 -14.37 6.40 -18.97
N ALA A 127 -13.44 7.03 -18.29
CA ALA A 127 -12.25 6.38 -17.74
C ALA A 127 -12.12 6.70 -16.26
N LYS A 128 -11.73 5.69 -15.48
CA LYS A 128 -11.56 5.81 -14.03
C LYS A 128 -10.11 5.60 -13.66
N LEU A 129 -9.61 6.41 -12.74
CA LEU A 129 -8.33 6.15 -12.10
C LEU A 129 -8.57 5.34 -10.83
N LYS A 130 -8.19 4.06 -10.86
CA LYS A 130 -8.28 3.16 -9.72
C LYS A 130 -7.23 3.56 -8.69
N ASN A 131 -7.69 3.80 -7.48
CA ASN A 131 -6.85 4.11 -6.34
C ASN A 131 -7.12 3.08 -5.24
N GLY A 132 -6.05 2.49 -4.70
CA GLY A 132 -6.14 1.38 -3.77
C GLY A 132 -6.19 0.00 -4.43
N ILE A 133 -6.10 -1.04 -3.64
CA ILE A 133 -6.16 -2.44 -4.08
C ILE A 133 -7.55 -2.98 -3.75
N GLU A 134 -8.29 -3.37 -4.77
CA GLU A 134 -9.60 -4.00 -4.59
C GLU A 134 -9.48 -5.31 -3.80
N GLN A 135 -10.49 -5.64 -3.01
CA GLN A 135 -10.45 -6.81 -2.11
C GLN A 135 -10.17 -8.12 -2.84
N ASP A 136 -10.70 -8.29 -4.06
CA ASP A 136 -10.49 -9.52 -4.83
C ASP A 136 -9.04 -9.62 -5.32
N VAL A 137 -8.45 -8.50 -5.72
CA VAL A 137 -7.02 -8.41 -6.08
C VAL A 137 -6.16 -8.64 -4.83
N ALA A 138 -6.52 -8.05 -3.70
CA ALA A 138 -5.83 -8.25 -2.43
C ALA A 138 -5.83 -9.73 -2.00
N LYS A 139 -6.95 -10.43 -2.18
CA LYS A 139 -7.04 -11.88 -1.93
C LYS A 139 -6.14 -12.68 -2.88
N LYS A 140 -6.09 -12.31 -4.18
CA LYS A 140 -5.19 -12.94 -5.16
C LYS A 140 -3.73 -12.76 -4.75
N ILE A 141 -3.33 -11.54 -4.38
CA ILE A 141 -1.97 -11.23 -3.92
C ILE A 141 -1.64 -12.04 -2.66
N SER A 142 -2.54 -12.04 -1.67
CA SER A 142 -2.37 -12.81 -0.43
C SER A 142 -2.25 -14.31 -0.69
N LYS A 143 -2.98 -14.84 -1.66
CA LYS A 143 -2.88 -16.25 -2.09
C LYS A 143 -1.51 -16.53 -2.73
N ILE A 144 -1.05 -15.69 -3.65
CA ILE A 144 0.28 -15.81 -4.29
C ILE A 144 1.37 -15.83 -3.21
N ILE A 145 1.31 -14.90 -2.25
CA ILE A 145 2.26 -14.85 -1.14
C ILE A 145 2.23 -16.15 -0.34
N ARG A 146 1.07 -16.69 -0.03
CA ARG A 146 0.92 -17.93 0.74
C ARG A 146 1.46 -19.14 0.00
N ASP A 147 1.23 -19.21 -1.31
CA ASP A 147 1.54 -20.39 -2.11
C ASP A 147 3.00 -20.39 -2.61
N GLU A 148 3.56 -19.22 -2.91
CA GLU A 148 4.85 -19.10 -3.59
C GLU A 148 5.95 -18.37 -2.77
N ALA A 149 5.58 -17.57 -1.75
CA ALA A 149 6.56 -16.90 -0.89
C ALA A 149 7.08 -17.82 0.23
N PRO A 150 8.22 -17.49 0.85
CA PRO A 150 8.73 -18.22 2.01
C PRO A 150 7.69 -18.30 3.13
N LYS A 151 7.66 -19.44 3.84
CA LYS A 151 6.68 -19.70 4.92
C LYS A 151 6.78 -18.74 6.11
N SER A 152 7.89 -18.01 6.23
CA SER A 152 8.09 -16.97 7.24
C SER A 152 7.26 -15.70 6.99
N ILE A 153 6.75 -15.53 5.76
CA ILE A 153 5.99 -14.36 5.34
C ILE A 153 4.55 -14.45 5.84
N LYS A 154 4.10 -13.36 6.44
CA LYS A 154 2.70 -13.15 6.82
C LYS A 154 2.15 -11.98 6.02
N SER A 155 1.00 -12.17 5.39
CA SER A 155 0.26 -11.12 4.70
C SER A 155 -1.05 -10.84 5.42
N GLN A 156 -1.38 -9.58 5.58
CA GLN A 156 -2.62 -9.11 6.18
C GLN A 156 -3.24 -8.01 5.31
N ILE A 157 -4.49 -8.19 4.93
CA ILE A 157 -5.25 -7.20 4.18
C ILE A 157 -5.73 -6.12 5.16
N GLN A 158 -5.43 -4.85 4.87
CA GLN A 158 -5.81 -3.69 5.67
C GLN A 158 -6.54 -2.68 4.78
N GLY A 159 -7.84 -2.86 4.62
CA GLY A 159 -8.64 -2.01 3.73
C GLY A 159 -8.24 -2.20 2.27
N ASP A 160 -7.69 -1.15 1.68
CA ASP A 160 -7.20 -1.07 0.29
C ASP A 160 -5.67 -1.30 0.15
N GLU A 161 -5.03 -1.76 1.20
CA GLU A 161 -3.60 -2.05 1.27
C GLU A 161 -3.35 -3.46 1.83
N LEU A 162 -2.16 -4.01 1.58
CA LEU A 162 -1.71 -5.25 2.23
C LEU A 162 -0.45 -4.99 3.03
N ARG A 163 -0.44 -5.41 4.28
CA ARG A 163 0.78 -5.43 5.09
C ARG A 163 1.43 -6.81 4.99
N VAL A 164 2.71 -6.80 4.70
CA VAL A 164 3.54 -7.99 4.64
C VAL A 164 4.63 -7.90 5.70
N SER A 165 4.76 -8.92 6.53
CA SER A 165 5.74 -8.96 7.61
C SER A 165 6.49 -10.29 7.64
N SER A 166 7.75 -10.22 8.08
CA SER A 166 8.61 -11.38 8.30
C SER A 166 9.70 -11.06 9.31
N LYS A 167 10.24 -12.12 9.91
CA LYS A 167 11.46 -12.04 10.72
C LYS A 167 12.74 -11.92 9.87
N SER A 168 12.65 -12.27 8.59
CA SER A 168 13.75 -12.24 7.64
C SER A 168 13.55 -11.12 6.62
N ARG A 169 14.51 -10.20 6.54
CA ARG A 169 14.52 -9.16 5.51
C ARG A 169 14.73 -9.72 4.11
N ASP A 170 15.51 -10.78 3.99
CA ASP A 170 15.78 -11.44 2.72
C ASP A 170 14.52 -12.07 2.14
N ASP A 171 13.68 -12.67 3.00
CA ASP A 171 12.39 -13.21 2.59
C ASP A 171 11.42 -12.13 2.13
N LEU A 172 11.46 -10.94 2.77
CA LEU A 172 10.68 -9.78 2.32
C LEU A 172 11.14 -9.31 0.94
N GLN A 173 12.45 -9.23 0.69
CA GLN A 173 12.99 -8.86 -0.62
C GLN A 173 12.63 -9.90 -1.69
N ALA A 174 12.72 -11.18 -1.37
CA ALA A 174 12.31 -12.26 -2.25
C ALA A 174 10.81 -12.15 -2.61
N THR A 175 9.97 -11.79 -1.65
CA THR A 175 8.54 -11.59 -1.86
C THR A 175 8.26 -10.39 -2.77
N ILE A 176 8.99 -9.29 -2.61
CA ILE A 176 8.89 -8.12 -3.51
C ILE A 176 9.27 -8.51 -4.93
N ALA A 177 10.39 -9.24 -5.12
CA ALA A 177 10.84 -9.70 -6.42
C ALA A 177 9.81 -10.65 -7.07
N LEU A 178 9.23 -11.57 -6.28
CA LEU A 178 8.17 -12.46 -6.73
C LEU A 178 6.95 -11.69 -7.23
N LEU A 179 6.45 -10.72 -6.47
CA LEU A 179 5.27 -9.94 -6.83
C LEU A 179 5.52 -9.02 -8.04
N LYS A 180 6.72 -8.44 -8.15
CA LYS A 180 7.12 -7.66 -9.33
C LYS A 180 7.19 -8.50 -10.61
N GLY A 181 7.52 -9.78 -10.49
CA GLY A 181 7.57 -10.72 -11.61
C GLY A 181 6.20 -11.27 -12.03
N LYS A 182 5.14 -11.04 -11.25
CA LYS A 182 3.78 -11.47 -11.58
C LYS A 182 3.05 -10.38 -12.38
N ASP A 183 2.38 -10.80 -13.44
CA ASP A 183 1.49 -9.91 -14.17
C ASP A 183 0.15 -9.81 -13.43
N LEU A 184 0.03 -8.78 -12.61
CA LEU A 184 -1.18 -8.45 -11.88
C LEU A 184 -1.91 -7.29 -12.56
N ASP A 185 -3.23 -7.30 -12.49
CA ASP A 185 -4.09 -6.26 -13.08
C ASP A 185 -4.03 -4.92 -12.33
N VAL A 186 -3.06 -4.76 -11.43
CA VAL A 186 -2.89 -3.59 -10.58
C VAL A 186 -1.42 -3.20 -10.50
N ASP A 187 -1.17 -1.91 -10.41
CA ASP A 187 0.17 -1.38 -10.15
C ASP A 187 0.51 -1.50 -8.67
N LEU A 188 1.53 -2.30 -8.36
CA LEU A 188 1.96 -2.53 -6.98
C LEU A 188 3.11 -1.60 -6.62
N GLN A 189 2.91 -0.85 -5.54
CA GLN A 189 3.93 -0.03 -4.91
C GLN A 189 4.26 -0.61 -3.54
N PHE A 190 5.54 -0.62 -3.19
CA PHE A 190 6.05 -1.15 -1.93
C PHE A 190 6.57 0.00 -1.10
N VAL A 191 5.93 0.24 0.04
CA VAL A 191 6.19 1.41 0.89
C VAL A 191 6.28 1.01 2.36
N ASN A 192 6.58 1.99 3.23
CA ASN A 192 6.59 1.82 4.70
C ASN A 192 7.48 0.67 5.19
N PHE A 193 8.67 0.54 4.62
CA PHE A 193 9.67 -0.44 5.09
C PHE A 193 10.06 -0.15 6.56
N ARG A 194 9.94 -1.18 7.42
CA ARG A 194 10.25 -1.11 8.86
C ARG A 194 11.14 -2.27 9.29
#